data_03b116aa116acf080be57d532c77df79
#
_entry.id   03b116aa116acf080be57d532c77df79
#
_cell.length_a   1.000
_cell.length_b   1.000
_cell.length_c   1.000
_cell.angle_alpha   90.00
_cell.angle_beta   90.00
_cell.angle_gamma   90.00
#
_symmetry.space_group_name_H-M   'P 1'
#
loop_
_entity.id
_entity.type
_entity.pdbx_description
1 polymer ?
#
loop_
_entity_poly.entity_id
_entity_poly.type
_entity_poly.pdbx_seq_one_letter_code
_entity_poly.pdbx_strand_id
1 'polypeptide(L)'
;PEIGVASTKAFTTQLAALDMLVVALAKFHSADAERERGLVHRLLGIPSLIEATLKLDPVIKDLAKRFADKRHALFLGRGPMHPIALEGALKLKEISYIHAEAYAAGELKHGPLALVDADMPVIAIAPNNDLLEKLKSNLQEVRARGGELYVFADPEAGMTSSEGVTVIEMPRHVS
;
A
#
# COMPACT_ATOMS: atom_id res chain seq x y z
N PRO A 1 14.86 2.38 -19.28
CA PRO A 1 13.62 2.39 -20.05
C PRO A 1 12.64 1.34 -19.51
N GLU A 2 11.36 1.65 -19.51
CA GLU A 2 10.33 0.67 -19.23
C GLU A 2 10.15 -0.22 -20.46
N ILE A 3 10.15 -1.53 -20.22
CA ILE A 3 10.07 -2.52 -21.30
C ILE A 3 8.70 -3.22 -21.28
N GLY A 4 8.02 -3.18 -20.12
CA GLY A 4 6.69 -3.77 -19.93
C GLY A 4 5.56 -2.74 -20.05
N VAL A 5 4.33 -3.23 -20.16
CA VAL A 5 3.12 -2.40 -20.17
C VAL A 5 2.87 -1.78 -18.80
N ALA A 6 3.18 -2.50 -17.72
CA ALA A 6 2.99 -2.03 -16.35
C ALA A 6 3.95 -0.91 -15.99
N SER A 7 3.39 0.30 -15.79
CA SER A 7 4.15 1.50 -15.44
C SER A 7 4.37 1.58 -13.92
N THR A 8 5.56 1.21 -13.47
CA THR A 8 5.93 1.27 -12.04
C THR A 8 6.73 2.52 -11.70
N LYS A 9 7.83 2.77 -12.42
CA LYS A 9 8.68 3.96 -12.21
C LYS A 9 7.94 5.26 -12.50
N ALA A 10 7.13 5.30 -13.55
CA ALA A 10 6.39 6.50 -13.93
C ALA A 10 5.41 6.90 -12.82
N PHE A 11 4.70 5.97 -12.18
CA PHE A 11 3.81 6.27 -11.06
C PHE A 11 4.56 6.97 -9.92
N THR A 12 5.67 6.39 -9.45
CA THR A 12 6.47 6.98 -8.37
C THR A 12 7.05 8.35 -8.73
N THR A 13 7.56 8.51 -9.96
CA THR A 13 8.13 9.78 -10.41
C THR A 13 7.07 10.86 -10.64
N GLN A 14 5.85 10.48 -11.06
CA GLN A 14 4.72 11.40 -11.15
C GLN A 14 4.31 11.93 -9.77
N LEU A 15 4.23 11.05 -8.76
CA LEU A 15 3.96 11.48 -7.39
C LEU A 15 5.03 12.45 -6.89
N ALA A 16 6.32 12.13 -7.10
CA ALA A 16 7.41 13.02 -6.71
C ALA A 16 7.33 14.38 -7.44
N ALA A 17 6.97 14.40 -8.72
CA ALA A 17 6.80 15.65 -9.47
C ALA A 17 5.62 16.48 -8.96
N LEU A 18 4.51 15.84 -8.58
CA LEU A 18 3.36 16.51 -7.98
C LEU A 18 3.70 17.07 -6.60
N ASP A 19 4.45 16.33 -5.79
CA ASP A 19 4.92 16.82 -4.48
C ASP A 19 5.84 18.04 -4.63
N MET A 20 6.75 18.02 -5.60
CA MET A 20 7.57 19.19 -5.92
C MET A 20 6.72 20.40 -6.36
N LEU A 21 5.68 20.16 -7.15
CA LEU A 21 4.74 21.21 -7.54
C LEU A 21 3.99 21.78 -6.33
N VAL A 22 3.54 20.93 -5.42
CA VAL A 22 2.89 21.37 -4.16
C VAL A 22 3.84 22.24 -3.34
N VAL A 23 5.11 21.85 -3.18
CA VAL A 23 6.12 22.67 -2.48
C VAL A 23 6.32 24.01 -3.17
N ALA A 24 6.44 24.01 -4.50
CA ALA A 24 6.61 25.26 -5.27
C ALA A 24 5.40 26.20 -5.12
N LEU A 25 4.17 25.68 -5.21
CA LEU A 25 2.95 26.46 -5.06
C LEU A 25 2.75 26.96 -3.62
N ALA A 26 3.17 26.21 -2.62
CA ALA A 26 3.07 26.59 -1.22
C ALA A 26 3.81 27.93 -0.93
N LYS A 27 4.88 28.23 -1.65
CA LYS A 27 5.61 29.51 -1.55
C LYS A 27 4.75 30.72 -1.89
N PHE A 28 3.81 30.56 -2.80
CA PHE A 28 2.91 31.65 -3.21
C PHE A 28 1.73 31.84 -2.26
N HIS A 29 1.48 30.88 -1.36
CA HIS A 29 0.34 30.87 -0.45
C HIS A 29 0.75 31.01 1.03
N SER A 30 1.85 31.68 1.31
CA SER A 30 2.32 31.99 2.68
C SER A 30 2.59 30.73 3.53
N ALA A 31 3.12 29.68 2.92
CA ALA A 31 3.55 28.52 3.68
C ALA A 31 4.66 28.89 4.67
N ASP A 32 4.56 28.37 5.88
CA ASP A 32 5.60 28.46 6.88
C ASP A 32 6.90 27.85 6.34
N ALA A 33 8.00 28.59 6.44
CA ALA A 33 9.31 28.17 5.97
C ALA A 33 9.80 26.87 6.65
N GLU A 34 9.35 26.59 7.84
CA GLU A 34 9.66 25.34 8.55
C GLU A 34 8.92 24.16 7.92
N ARG A 35 7.65 24.33 7.61
CA ARG A 35 6.85 23.34 6.90
C ARG A 35 7.42 23.04 5.50
N GLU A 36 7.83 24.07 4.78
CA GLU A 36 8.48 23.91 3.46
C GLU A 36 9.76 23.08 3.59
N ARG A 37 10.65 23.43 4.53
CA ARG A 37 11.89 22.67 4.77
C ARG A 37 11.60 21.21 5.12
N GLY A 38 10.57 20.95 5.94
CA GLY A 38 10.16 19.60 6.28
C GLY A 38 9.70 18.80 5.06
N LEU A 39 8.92 19.38 4.16
CA LEU A 39 8.49 18.74 2.91
C LEU A 39 9.68 18.44 2.00
N VAL A 40 10.58 19.39 1.81
CA VAL A 40 11.79 19.19 1.00
C VAL A 40 12.67 18.09 1.59
N HIS A 41 12.86 18.08 2.91
CA HIS A 41 13.65 17.05 3.57
C HIS A 41 13.07 15.66 3.35
N ARG A 42 11.75 15.49 3.45
CA ARG A 42 11.07 14.23 3.17
C ARG A 42 11.25 13.81 1.72
N LEU A 43 11.11 14.72 0.75
CA LEU A 43 11.34 14.43 -0.67
C LEU A 43 12.78 13.94 -0.94
N LEU A 44 13.76 14.58 -0.31
CA LEU A 44 15.17 14.18 -0.44
C LEU A 44 15.45 12.79 0.17
N GLY A 45 14.64 12.34 1.13
CA GLY A 45 14.72 11.01 1.74
C GLY A 45 14.13 9.87 0.89
N ILE A 46 13.26 10.18 -0.10
CA ILE A 46 12.56 9.17 -0.90
C ILE A 46 13.51 8.17 -1.59
N PRO A 47 14.63 8.56 -2.23
CA PRO A 47 15.52 7.61 -2.88
C PRO A 47 16.03 6.52 -1.92
N SER A 48 16.42 6.90 -0.72
CA SER A 48 16.92 5.96 0.30
C SER A 48 15.81 5.01 0.78
N LEU A 49 14.58 5.50 0.92
CA LEU A 49 13.42 4.68 1.27
C LEU A 49 13.08 3.68 0.17
N ILE A 50 13.14 4.10 -1.09
CA ILE A 50 12.95 3.21 -2.25
C ILE A 50 14.03 2.13 -2.25
N GLU A 51 15.30 2.51 -2.06
CA GLU A 51 16.40 1.52 -1.99
C GLU A 51 16.20 0.51 -0.87
N ALA A 52 15.76 0.96 0.31
CA ALA A 52 15.43 0.08 1.42
C ALA A 52 14.25 -0.84 1.10
N THR A 53 13.20 -0.33 0.45
CA THR A 53 12.03 -1.10 0.04
C THR A 53 12.39 -2.17 -0.99
N LEU A 54 13.29 -1.88 -1.93
CA LEU A 54 13.74 -2.86 -2.94
C LEU A 54 14.45 -4.06 -2.30
N LYS A 55 14.97 -3.95 -1.08
CA LYS A 55 15.54 -5.09 -0.34
C LYS A 55 14.49 -6.13 0.08
N LEU A 56 13.21 -5.80 0.01
CA LEU A 56 12.11 -6.73 0.23
C LEU A 56 11.86 -7.68 -0.96
N ASP A 57 12.55 -7.49 -2.10
CA ASP A 57 12.36 -8.31 -3.31
C ASP A 57 12.36 -9.82 -3.04
N PRO A 58 13.30 -10.42 -2.28
CA PRO A 58 13.29 -11.85 -1.99
C PRO A 58 12.05 -12.30 -1.22
N VAL A 59 11.57 -11.48 -0.27
CA VAL A 59 10.36 -11.75 0.52
C VAL A 59 9.13 -11.70 -0.37
N ILE A 60 9.01 -10.66 -1.20
CA ILE A 60 7.90 -10.50 -2.13
C ILE A 60 7.90 -11.61 -3.19
N LYS A 61 9.07 -12.01 -3.69
CA LYS A 61 9.20 -13.12 -4.65
C LYS A 61 8.73 -14.45 -4.07
N ASP A 62 9.00 -14.70 -2.80
CA ASP A 62 8.50 -15.90 -2.13
C ASP A 62 6.99 -15.81 -1.88
N LEU A 63 6.52 -14.65 -1.45
CA LEU A 63 5.10 -14.38 -1.27
C LEU A 63 4.29 -14.55 -2.56
N ALA A 64 4.83 -14.08 -3.71
CA ALA A 64 4.19 -14.17 -5.01
C ALA A 64 3.84 -15.61 -5.42
N LYS A 65 4.58 -16.59 -4.94
CA LYS A 65 4.28 -18.02 -5.20
C LYS A 65 2.91 -18.44 -4.67
N ARG A 66 2.42 -17.81 -3.58
CA ARG A 66 1.11 -18.08 -2.99
C ARG A 66 -0.05 -17.56 -3.85
N PHE A 67 0.27 -16.70 -4.82
CA PHE A 67 -0.70 -16.13 -5.74
C PHE A 67 -0.77 -16.90 -7.07
N ALA A 68 0.10 -17.86 -7.31
CA ALA A 68 0.22 -18.55 -8.61
C ALA A 68 -1.09 -19.22 -9.06
N ASP A 69 -1.85 -19.77 -8.12
CA ASP A 69 -3.11 -20.47 -8.40
C ASP A 69 -4.35 -19.60 -8.09
N LYS A 70 -4.16 -18.36 -7.67
CA LYS A 70 -5.26 -17.45 -7.33
C LYS A 70 -5.83 -16.78 -8.58
N ARG A 71 -7.15 -16.62 -8.60
CA ARG A 71 -7.86 -15.95 -9.71
C ARG A 71 -8.35 -14.56 -9.35
N HIS A 72 -8.50 -14.30 -8.06
CA HIS A 72 -9.02 -13.05 -7.52
C HIS A 72 -8.11 -12.56 -6.40
N ALA A 73 -8.07 -11.25 -6.19
CA ALA A 73 -7.41 -10.62 -5.06
C ALA A 73 -8.11 -9.31 -4.69
N LEU A 74 -8.18 -9.00 -3.42
CA LEU A 74 -8.65 -7.69 -2.93
C LEU A 74 -7.49 -6.88 -2.37
N PHE A 75 -7.52 -5.59 -2.68
CA PHE A 75 -6.61 -4.62 -2.08
C PHE A 75 -7.38 -3.66 -1.18
N LEU A 76 -6.88 -3.44 0.01
CA LEU A 76 -7.51 -2.55 0.99
C LEU A 76 -6.57 -1.41 1.37
N GLY A 77 -7.08 -0.20 1.23
CA GLY A 77 -6.44 1.01 1.73
C GLY A 77 -7.44 1.88 2.46
N ARG A 78 -7.00 2.57 3.52
CA ARG A 78 -7.86 3.49 4.26
C ARG A 78 -7.38 4.92 4.10
N GLY A 79 -8.30 5.85 3.81
CA GLY A 79 -7.96 7.25 3.56
C GLY A 79 -6.94 7.39 2.42
N PRO A 80 -5.80 8.06 2.62
CA PRO A 80 -4.79 8.28 1.59
C PRO A 80 -4.19 6.99 1.00
N MET A 81 -4.33 5.86 1.68
CA MET A 81 -3.82 4.57 1.18
C MET A 81 -4.78 3.89 0.20
N HIS A 82 -6.00 4.37 0.02
CA HIS A 82 -6.92 3.80 -0.97
C HIS A 82 -6.41 3.99 -2.41
N PRO A 83 -5.95 5.17 -2.86
CA PRO A 83 -5.31 5.31 -4.17
C PRO A 83 -4.09 4.40 -4.36
N ILE A 84 -3.31 4.15 -3.31
CA ILE A 84 -2.17 3.23 -3.39
C ILE A 84 -2.64 1.77 -3.55
N ALA A 85 -3.72 1.39 -2.88
CA ALA A 85 -4.35 0.09 -3.07
C ALA A 85 -4.90 -0.08 -4.51
N LEU A 86 -5.49 0.97 -5.10
CA LEU A 86 -5.93 0.98 -6.50
C LEU A 86 -4.76 0.72 -7.46
N GLU A 87 -3.64 1.38 -7.25
CA GLU A 87 -2.44 1.18 -8.07
C GLU A 87 -1.88 -0.24 -7.90
N GLY A 88 -1.83 -0.77 -6.68
CA GLY A 88 -1.42 -2.16 -6.42
C GLY A 88 -2.29 -3.17 -7.14
N ALA A 89 -3.61 -3.02 -7.08
CA ALA A 89 -4.57 -3.87 -7.79
C ALA A 89 -4.39 -3.76 -9.32
N LEU A 90 -4.16 -2.55 -9.83
CA LEU A 90 -3.88 -2.33 -11.25
C LEU A 90 -2.61 -3.07 -11.68
N LYS A 91 -1.51 -2.94 -10.94
CA LYS A 91 -0.25 -3.62 -11.26
C LYS A 91 -0.40 -5.14 -11.23
N LEU A 92 -1.09 -5.68 -10.24
CA LEU A 92 -1.34 -7.12 -10.18
C LEU A 92 -2.12 -7.62 -11.41
N LYS A 93 -3.18 -6.91 -11.82
CA LYS A 93 -3.95 -7.23 -13.04
C LYS A 93 -3.10 -7.23 -14.29
N GLU A 94 -2.31 -6.17 -14.49
CA GLU A 94 -1.50 -5.97 -15.69
C GLU A 94 -0.41 -7.04 -15.87
N ILE A 95 0.14 -7.52 -14.76
CA ILE A 95 1.30 -8.43 -14.77
C ILE A 95 0.87 -9.90 -14.74
N SER A 96 -0.16 -10.23 -13.94
CA SER A 96 -0.52 -11.63 -13.63
C SER A 96 -1.83 -12.09 -14.24
N TYR A 97 -2.66 -11.17 -14.75
CA TYR A 97 -4.04 -11.43 -15.17
C TYR A 97 -4.99 -11.90 -14.05
N ILE A 98 -4.56 -11.85 -12.79
CA ILE A 98 -5.42 -12.05 -11.64
C ILE A 98 -6.43 -10.90 -11.60
N HIS A 99 -7.72 -11.22 -11.44
CA HIS A 99 -8.74 -10.20 -11.26
C HIS A 99 -8.56 -9.55 -9.87
N ALA A 100 -7.95 -8.38 -9.84
CA ALA A 100 -7.66 -7.65 -8.61
C ALA A 100 -8.45 -6.35 -8.55
N GLU A 101 -9.11 -6.11 -7.43
CA GLU A 101 -9.85 -4.87 -7.18
C GLU A 101 -9.42 -4.24 -5.85
N ALA A 102 -9.52 -2.93 -5.76
CA ALA A 102 -9.23 -2.20 -4.55
C ALA A 102 -10.46 -1.50 -4.00
N TYR A 103 -10.60 -1.54 -2.69
CA TYR A 103 -11.69 -0.88 -1.97
C TYR A 103 -11.15 -0.03 -0.82
N ALA A 104 -11.86 1.06 -0.54
CA ALA A 104 -11.65 1.76 0.71
C ALA A 104 -12.03 0.82 1.87
N ALA A 105 -11.12 0.58 2.81
CA ALA A 105 -11.35 -0.41 3.86
C ALA A 105 -12.61 -0.13 4.70
N GLY A 106 -13.01 1.16 4.81
CA GLY A 106 -14.25 1.53 5.47
C GLY A 106 -15.52 1.08 4.75
N GLU A 107 -15.44 0.84 3.43
CA GLU A 107 -16.56 0.42 2.58
C GLU A 107 -16.69 -1.11 2.48
N LEU A 108 -15.79 -1.85 3.13
CA LEU A 108 -15.74 -3.30 3.04
C LEU A 108 -17.08 -3.97 3.38
N LYS A 109 -17.81 -3.43 4.37
CA LYS A 109 -19.12 -3.96 4.81
C LYS A 109 -20.26 -3.71 3.81
N HIS A 110 -20.09 -2.81 2.88
CA HIS A 110 -21.12 -2.41 1.92
C HIS A 110 -21.13 -3.27 0.63
N GLY A 111 -20.63 -4.49 0.73
CA GLY A 111 -20.66 -5.47 -0.37
C GLY A 111 -19.37 -6.29 -0.48
N PRO A 112 -18.18 -5.67 -0.61
CA PRO A 112 -16.94 -6.39 -0.90
C PRO A 112 -16.59 -7.51 0.11
N LEU A 113 -16.99 -7.35 1.37
CA LEU A 113 -16.78 -8.38 2.39
C LEU A 113 -17.47 -9.72 2.05
N ALA A 114 -18.54 -9.69 1.25
CA ALA A 114 -19.23 -10.92 0.81
C ALA A 114 -18.38 -11.78 -0.13
N LEU A 115 -17.37 -11.16 -0.80
CA LEU A 115 -16.47 -11.84 -1.72
C LEU A 115 -15.30 -12.54 -1.01
N VAL A 116 -15.10 -12.22 0.28
CA VAL A 116 -13.96 -12.75 1.04
C VAL A 116 -14.23 -14.20 1.46
N ASP A 117 -13.32 -15.07 1.05
CA ASP A 117 -13.24 -16.47 1.44
C ASP A 117 -11.75 -16.89 1.56
N ALA A 118 -11.49 -18.17 1.78
CA ALA A 118 -10.14 -18.71 1.94
C ALA A 118 -9.31 -18.69 0.64
N ASP A 119 -9.96 -18.58 -0.51
CA ASP A 119 -9.27 -18.57 -1.82
C ASP A 119 -8.97 -17.18 -2.33
N MET A 120 -9.50 -16.15 -1.68
CA MET A 120 -9.27 -14.76 -2.04
C MET A 120 -8.24 -14.11 -1.11
N PRO A 121 -6.99 -13.92 -1.57
CA PRO A 121 -6.02 -13.14 -0.81
C PRO A 121 -6.43 -11.67 -0.72
N VAL A 122 -6.24 -11.10 0.46
CA VAL A 122 -6.53 -9.70 0.74
C VAL A 122 -5.24 -8.99 1.12
N ILE A 123 -4.85 -8.02 0.30
CA ILE A 123 -3.65 -7.22 0.49
C ILE A 123 -4.05 -5.90 1.15
N ALA A 124 -3.39 -5.52 2.23
CA ALA A 124 -3.69 -4.29 2.96
C ALA A 124 -2.44 -3.43 3.16
N ILE A 125 -2.64 -2.11 3.16
CA ILE A 125 -1.60 -1.12 3.39
C ILE A 125 -1.87 -0.45 4.74
N ALA A 126 -0.98 -0.68 5.70
CA ALA A 126 -1.16 -0.31 7.10
C ALA A 126 -0.06 0.66 7.60
N PRO A 127 -0.11 1.95 7.19
CA PRO A 127 0.78 2.95 7.77
C PRO A 127 0.42 3.21 9.23
N ASN A 128 1.38 3.66 10.03
CA ASN A 128 1.14 4.13 11.38
C ASN A 128 0.56 5.55 11.34
N ASN A 129 -0.76 5.67 11.32
CA ASN A 129 -1.49 6.92 11.31
C ASN A 129 -2.81 6.82 12.10
N ASP A 130 -3.55 7.92 12.19
CA ASP A 130 -4.83 8.01 12.94
C ASP A 130 -5.92 7.03 12.45
N LEU A 131 -5.75 6.42 11.29
CA LEU A 131 -6.72 5.47 10.72
C LEU A 131 -6.33 4.01 10.95
N LEU A 132 -5.16 3.76 11.55
CA LEU A 132 -4.61 2.40 11.70
C LEU A 132 -5.54 1.48 12.51
N GLU A 133 -6.05 1.94 13.65
CA GLU A 133 -6.93 1.11 14.50
C GLU A 133 -8.25 0.76 13.78
N LYS A 134 -8.76 1.69 12.99
CA LYS A 134 -9.94 1.43 12.15
C LYS A 134 -9.64 0.43 11.03
N LEU A 135 -8.45 0.49 10.46
CA LEU A 135 -8.00 -0.50 9.48
C LEU A 135 -7.87 -1.88 10.13
N LYS A 136 -7.20 -1.98 11.29
CA LYS A 136 -7.08 -3.25 12.04
C LYS A 136 -8.44 -3.91 12.29
N SER A 137 -9.46 -3.12 12.67
CA SER A 137 -10.82 -3.60 12.82
C SER A 137 -11.38 -4.19 11.51
N ASN A 138 -11.17 -3.52 10.37
CA ASN A 138 -11.59 -4.06 9.07
C ASN A 138 -10.85 -5.37 8.72
N LEU A 139 -9.57 -5.47 9.04
CA LEU A 139 -8.79 -6.70 8.80
C LEU A 139 -9.28 -7.87 9.66
N GLN A 140 -9.72 -7.62 10.89
CA GLN A 140 -10.35 -8.63 11.73
C GLN A 140 -11.64 -9.19 11.10
N GLU A 141 -12.42 -8.34 10.43
CA GLU A 141 -13.63 -8.77 9.71
C GLU A 141 -13.30 -9.69 8.52
N VAL A 142 -12.22 -9.38 7.79
CA VAL A 142 -11.69 -10.24 6.73
C VAL A 142 -11.30 -11.61 7.31
N ARG A 143 -10.57 -11.61 8.43
CA ARG A 143 -10.17 -12.87 9.10
C ARG A 143 -11.36 -13.69 9.60
N ALA A 144 -12.36 -13.03 10.16
CA ALA A 144 -13.58 -13.70 10.62
C ALA A 144 -14.33 -14.46 9.51
N ARG A 145 -14.09 -14.08 8.25
CA ARG A 145 -14.60 -14.76 7.05
C ARG A 145 -13.65 -15.79 6.44
N GLY A 146 -12.51 -16.03 7.08
CA GLY A 146 -11.52 -16.98 6.59
C GLY A 146 -10.55 -16.40 5.55
N GLY A 147 -10.64 -15.08 5.22
CA GLY A 147 -9.76 -14.44 4.26
C GLY A 147 -8.29 -14.50 4.68
N GLU A 148 -7.39 -14.70 3.74
CA GLU A 148 -5.94 -14.69 3.96
C GLU A 148 -5.39 -13.27 3.76
N LEU A 149 -4.75 -12.72 4.80
CA LEU A 149 -4.26 -11.35 4.83
C LEU A 149 -2.76 -11.25 4.54
N TYR A 150 -2.41 -10.30 3.69
CA TYR A 150 -1.05 -9.87 3.39
C TYR A 150 -0.95 -8.38 3.70
N VAL A 151 -0.29 -8.02 4.81
CA VAL A 151 -0.31 -6.65 5.32
C VAL A 151 1.05 -6.01 5.18
N PHE A 152 1.15 -4.99 4.33
CA PHE A 152 2.31 -4.12 4.25
C PHE A 152 2.20 -3.09 5.35
N ALA A 153 2.94 -3.28 6.43
CA ALA A 153 2.78 -2.53 7.66
C ALA A 153 4.00 -1.67 7.99
N ASP A 154 3.74 -0.49 8.52
CA ASP A 154 4.77 0.29 9.21
C ASP A 154 5.30 -0.50 10.42
N PRO A 155 6.62 -0.47 10.72
CA PRO A 155 7.19 -1.14 11.89
C PRO A 155 6.51 -0.75 13.21
N GLU A 156 6.02 0.49 13.30
CA GLU A 156 5.36 1.02 14.49
C GLU A 156 3.85 0.72 14.52
N ALA A 157 3.30 0.06 13.49
CA ALA A 157 1.90 -0.34 13.48
C ALA A 157 1.56 -1.41 14.53
N GLY A 158 2.57 -2.06 15.12
CA GLY A 158 2.38 -3.09 16.14
C GLY A 158 1.61 -4.30 15.62
N MET A 159 1.78 -4.64 14.34
CA MET A 159 1.16 -5.81 13.72
C MET A 159 2.18 -6.94 13.61
N THR A 160 1.72 -8.16 13.84
CA THR A 160 2.57 -9.36 13.77
C THR A 160 1.90 -10.43 12.93
N SER A 161 2.71 -11.26 12.27
CA SER A 161 2.21 -12.41 11.53
C SER A 161 1.61 -13.45 12.46
N SER A 162 0.54 -14.08 12.01
CA SER A 162 -0.17 -15.15 12.71
C SER A 162 -0.84 -16.07 11.68
N GLU A 163 -1.60 -17.06 12.13
CA GLU A 163 -2.34 -17.92 11.22
C GLU A 163 -3.26 -17.11 10.30
N GLY A 164 -3.06 -17.23 8.98
CA GLY A 164 -3.79 -16.50 7.93
C GLY A 164 -3.50 -15.01 7.87
N VAL A 165 -2.47 -14.52 8.56
CA VAL A 165 -1.99 -13.13 8.48
C VAL A 165 -0.48 -13.13 8.26
N THR A 166 -0.06 -12.66 7.11
CA THR A 166 1.35 -12.42 6.79
C THR A 166 1.61 -10.92 6.83
N VAL A 167 2.47 -10.49 7.74
CA VAL A 167 2.88 -9.08 7.84
C VAL A 167 4.22 -8.90 7.15
N ILE A 168 4.28 -7.95 6.23
CA ILE A 168 5.48 -7.50 5.54
C ILE A 168 5.84 -6.14 6.13
N GLU A 169 6.88 -6.11 6.94
CA GLU A 169 7.35 -4.88 7.56
C GLU A 169 8.02 -3.99 6.52
N MET A 170 7.51 -2.77 6.38
CA MET A 170 8.05 -1.77 5.49
C MET A 170 9.23 -1.03 6.14
N PRO A 171 10.16 -0.46 5.34
CA PRO A 171 11.22 0.37 5.88
C PRO A 171 10.66 1.54 6.69
N ARG A 172 11.31 1.86 7.80
CA ARG A 172 10.98 3.07 8.58
C ARG A 172 11.05 4.31 7.72
N HIS A 173 10.03 5.12 7.78
CA HIS A 173 10.03 6.44 7.18
C HIS A 173 10.08 7.51 8.28
N VAL A 174 10.64 8.67 7.93
CA VAL A 174 10.63 9.84 8.81
C VAL A 174 9.28 10.51 8.65
N SER A 175 8.46 10.50 9.69
CA SER A 175 7.17 11.18 9.77
C SER A 175 7.31 12.70 9.84
#